data_4963d0c109ce0565981570a3952e8a92
#
_entry.id   4963d0c109ce0565981570a3952e8a92
#
_cell.length_a   1.000
_cell.length_b   1.000
_cell.length_c   1.000
_cell.angle_alpha   90.00
_cell.angle_beta   90.00
_cell.angle_gamma   90.00
#
_symmetry.space_group_name_H-M   'P 1'
#
loop_
_entity.id
_entity.type
_entity.pdbx_description
1 polymer ?
#
loop_
_entity_poly.entity_id
_entity_poly.type
_entity_poly.pdbx_seq_one_letter_code
_entity_poly.pdbx_strand_id
1 'polypeptide(L)'
;MSYKKYWLLLCLAACMSPAYADVLVILPESGTMARAGQSIKRGFLSAYTASGSKEKIIFVDSAKNSIDSIFKKKVTHKTRLIVGPLARPEIENVIQLSPKIPVLALNDVNTQSANVWQYSLAKQDDAVALNQLLKKDGVKKLFVLRQTGTESVTELFLVALMADFGSDIAMVNQLPKKLSRKEGVLLLGDHQWMEQLGSLPEKNIYATPLSIEQGQSIPLGLSFCDVPALYNGQWADLIEAYKEQPENMAFQRLLAFGGDAWSMGQHLLEQTGQVQFSFVGRTGAIELKDHKISRQPYCYRQQKNSIEILK
;
A
#
# COMPACT_ATOMS: atom_id res chain seq x y z
N MET A 1 -42.04 66.25 -20.46
CA MET A 1 -41.95 64.90 -21.04
C MET A 1 -40.56 64.31 -20.68
N SER A 2 -40.51 63.36 -19.74
CA SER A 2 -39.30 62.85 -19.15
C SER A 2 -39.03 61.48 -19.75
N TYR A 3 -37.90 61.29 -20.43
CA TYR A 3 -37.44 60.01 -20.94
C TYR A 3 -36.58 59.29 -19.88
N LYS A 4 -37.12 58.25 -19.25
CA LYS A 4 -36.37 57.31 -18.38
C LYS A 4 -35.47 56.45 -19.24
N LYS A 5 -34.13 56.60 -19.09
CA LYS A 5 -33.13 55.71 -19.62
C LYS A 5 -33.11 54.45 -18.78
N TYR A 6 -33.53 53.30 -19.33
CA TYR A 6 -33.31 51.97 -18.73
C TYR A 6 -31.89 51.52 -19.07
N TRP A 7 -31.03 51.48 -18.07
CA TRP A 7 -29.75 50.81 -18.16
C TRP A 7 -29.97 49.30 -17.99
N LEU A 8 -29.81 48.52 -19.05
CA LEU A 8 -29.71 47.07 -19.02
C LEU A 8 -28.34 46.70 -18.47
N LEU A 9 -28.28 46.28 -17.21
CA LEU A 9 -27.14 45.61 -16.65
C LEU A 9 -27.12 44.16 -17.20
N LEU A 10 -26.31 43.92 -18.23
CA LEU A 10 -25.97 42.58 -18.70
C LEU A 10 -25.02 41.97 -17.67
N CYS A 11 -25.54 41.10 -16.76
CA CYS A 11 -24.73 40.25 -15.94
C CYS A 11 -24.06 39.21 -16.85
N LEU A 12 -22.80 39.41 -17.20
CA LEU A 12 -21.93 38.38 -17.74
C LEU A 12 -21.69 37.37 -16.61
N ALA A 13 -22.53 36.35 -16.51
CA ALA A 13 -22.24 35.15 -15.78
C ALA A 13 -21.07 34.47 -16.51
N ALA A 14 -19.84 34.74 -16.06
CA ALA A 14 -18.67 33.98 -16.48
C ALA A 14 -18.92 32.54 -16.07
N CYS A 15 -19.29 31.67 -17.01
CA CYS A 15 -19.25 30.23 -16.85
C CYS A 15 -17.80 29.85 -16.59
N MET A 16 -17.39 29.82 -15.32
CA MET A 16 -16.17 29.17 -14.89
C MET A 16 -16.39 27.67 -15.12
N SER A 17 -16.05 27.19 -16.31
CA SER A 17 -15.92 25.75 -16.53
C SER A 17 -14.92 25.24 -15.52
N PRO A 18 -15.26 24.23 -14.70
CA PRO A 18 -14.29 23.63 -13.78
C PRO A 18 -13.10 23.16 -14.60
N ALA A 19 -11.93 23.75 -14.36
CA ALA A 19 -10.70 23.29 -14.97
C ALA A 19 -10.31 21.97 -14.28
N TYR A 20 -10.65 20.85 -14.91
CA TYR A 20 -10.23 19.53 -14.43
C TYR A 20 -8.71 19.45 -14.44
N ALA A 21 -8.15 18.94 -13.35
CA ALA A 21 -6.72 18.73 -13.22
C ALA A 21 -6.29 17.51 -14.05
N ASP A 22 -5.12 17.59 -14.70
CA ASP A 22 -4.50 16.40 -15.29
C ASP A 22 -3.70 15.68 -14.19
N VAL A 23 -4.01 14.40 -13.97
CA VAL A 23 -3.24 13.50 -13.11
C VAL A 23 -2.40 12.59 -14.02
N LEU A 24 -1.08 12.68 -13.89
CA LEU A 24 -0.14 11.86 -14.64
C LEU A 24 0.22 10.63 -13.81
N VAL A 25 -0.09 9.44 -14.31
CA VAL A 25 0.21 8.17 -13.64
C VAL A 25 1.34 7.46 -14.37
N ILE A 26 2.48 7.29 -13.69
CA ILE A 26 3.71 6.71 -14.23
C ILE A 26 3.87 5.32 -13.65
N LEU A 27 3.65 4.28 -14.47
CA LEU A 27 3.73 2.88 -14.07
C LEU A 27 4.45 2.05 -15.14
N PRO A 28 5.15 0.97 -14.76
CA PRO A 28 5.68 0.01 -15.73
C PRO A 28 4.52 -0.83 -16.30
N GLU A 29 4.15 -0.59 -17.55
CA GLU A 29 3.11 -1.37 -18.24
C GLU A 29 3.72 -2.48 -19.13
N SER A 30 5.04 -2.52 -19.25
CA SER A 30 5.80 -3.55 -19.98
C SER A 30 7.04 -3.98 -19.18
N GLY A 31 7.75 -5.02 -19.63
CA GLY A 31 8.94 -5.56 -18.97
C GLY A 31 8.65 -6.36 -17.70
N THR A 32 9.66 -6.56 -16.87
CA THR A 32 9.62 -7.45 -15.69
C THR A 32 8.61 -7.02 -14.60
N MET A 33 8.34 -5.73 -14.49
CA MET A 33 7.40 -5.18 -13.52
C MET A 33 5.98 -4.95 -14.09
N ALA A 34 5.73 -5.32 -15.34
CA ALA A 34 4.45 -5.06 -16.02
C ALA A 34 3.24 -5.55 -15.24
N ARG A 35 3.30 -6.77 -14.71
CA ARG A 35 2.20 -7.36 -13.95
C ARG A 35 1.91 -6.57 -12.67
N ALA A 36 2.94 -6.13 -11.96
CA ALA A 36 2.78 -5.27 -10.78
C ALA A 36 2.16 -3.91 -11.16
N GLY A 37 2.68 -3.27 -12.20
CA GLY A 37 2.15 -2.01 -12.72
C GLY A 37 0.68 -2.11 -13.14
N GLN A 38 0.31 -3.21 -13.82
CA GLN A 38 -1.07 -3.47 -14.24
C GLN A 38 -2.03 -3.67 -13.06
N SER A 39 -1.63 -4.42 -12.02
CA SER A 39 -2.46 -4.61 -10.84
C SER A 39 -2.68 -3.28 -10.09
N ILE A 40 -1.63 -2.48 -9.94
CA ILE A 40 -1.71 -1.13 -9.35
C ILE A 40 -2.63 -0.24 -10.20
N LYS A 41 -2.46 -0.23 -11.52
CA LYS A 41 -3.30 0.54 -12.44
C LYS A 41 -4.77 0.18 -12.33
N ARG A 42 -5.10 -1.11 -12.26
CA ARG A 42 -6.48 -1.58 -12.11
C ARG A 42 -7.09 -1.11 -10.79
N GLY A 43 -6.40 -1.26 -9.68
CA GLY A 43 -6.87 -0.77 -8.38
C GLY A 43 -7.04 0.75 -8.33
N PHE A 44 -6.11 1.47 -8.95
CA PHE A 44 -6.21 2.92 -9.09
C PHE A 44 -7.45 3.34 -9.89
N LEU A 45 -7.67 2.71 -11.06
CA LEU A 45 -8.83 3.01 -11.91
C LEU A 45 -10.16 2.61 -11.25
N SER A 46 -10.20 1.50 -10.53
CA SER A 46 -11.36 1.06 -9.78
C SER A 46 -11.78 2.11 -8.74
N ALA A 47 -10.85 2.55 -7.91
CA ALA A 47 -11.09 3.59 -6.91
C ALA A 47 -11.40 4.96 -7.53
N TYR A 48 -10.74 5.32 -8.63
CA TYR A 48 -11.04 6.53 -9.39
C TYR A 48 -12.48 6.52 -9.89
N THR A 49 -12.91 5.44 -10.52
CA THR A 49 -14.28 5.29 -11.04
C THR A 49 -15.31 5.36 -9.90
N ALA A 50 -15.07 4.63 -8.82
CA ALA A 50 -15.95 4.62 -7.65
C ALA A 50 -16.07 5.99 -6.96
N SER A 51 -15.01 6.82 -7.00
CA SER A 51 -15.01 8.16 -6.43
C SER A 51 -15.86 9.16 -7.22
N GLY A 52 -16.25 8.86 -8.46
CA GLY A 52 -16.98 9.78 -9.34
C GLY A 52 -16.17 11.02 -9.78
N SER A 53 -14.85 11.03 -9.54
CA SER A 53 -13.95 12.10 -9.92
C SER A 53 -14.00 12.38 -11.43
N LYS A 54 -13.73 13.63 -11.81
CA LYS A 54 -13.72 14.10 -13.21
C LYS A 54 -12.32 14.47 -13.69
N GLU A 55 -11.31 14.29 -12.86
CA GLU A 55 -9.92 14.54 -13.21
C GLU A 55 -9.51 13.73 -14.44
N LYS A 56 -8.71 14.34 -15.31
CA LYS A 56 -8.19 13.64 -16.47
C LYS A 56 -6.98 12.80 -16.10
N ILE A 57 -7.12 11.48 -16.19
CA ILE A 57 -6.01 10.54 -15.90
C ILE A 57 -5.24 10.24 -17.17
N ILE A 58 -3.91 10.40 -17.09
CA ILE A 58 -2.98 10.12 -18.21
C ILE A 58 -1.97 9.09 -17.73
N PHE A 59 -2.00 7.88 -18.31
CA PHE A 59 -1.03 6.82 -18.02
C PHE A 59 0.17 6.90 -18.94
N VAL A 60 1.37 6.66 -18.38
CA VAL A 60 2.64 6.58 -19.12
C VAL A 60 3.42 5.36 -18.66
N ASP A 61 3.83 4.54 -19.62
CA ASP A 61 4.67 3.37 -19.39
C ASP A 61 6.13 3.79 -19.10
N SER A 62 6.56 3.64 -17.85
CA SER A 62 7.92 3.97 -17.42
C SER A 62 8.97 2.97 -17.94
N ALA A 63 8.56 1.76 -18.33
CA ALA A 63 9.50 0.81 -18.93
C ALA A 63 9.95 1.19 -20.35
N LYS A 64 9.18 2.07 -21.03
CA LYS A 64 9.48 2.55 -22.40
C LYS A 64 10.00 3.98 -22.43
N ASN A 65 9.86 4.74 -21.35
CA ASN A 65 10.19 6.16 -21.31
C ASN A 65 11.00 6.48 -20.05
N SER A 66 12.15 7.13 -20.20
CA SER A 66 12.89 7.63 -19.04
C SER A 66 12.11 8.73 -18.32
N ILE A 67 12.34 8.89 -17.02
CA ILE A 67 11.72 9.92 -16.18
C ILE A 67 11.94 11.32 -16.76
N ASP A 68 13.16 11.64 -17.17
CA ASP A 68 13.46 12.94 -17.82
C ASP A 68 12.61 13.20 -19.07
N SER A 69 12.46 12.17 -19.92
CA SER A 69 11.61 12.26 -21.13
C SER A 69 10.15 12.46 -20.77
N ILE A 70 9.65 11.75 -19.74
CA ILE A 70 8.27 11.88 -19.26
C ILE A 70 8.05 13.31 -18.74
N PHE A 71 8.91 13.80 -17.85
CA PHE A 71 8.79 15.14 -17.28
C PHE A 71 8.83 16.22 -18.36
N LYS A 72 9.76 16.11 -19.31
CA LYS A 72 9.89 17.08 -20.42
C LYS A 72 8.69 17.09 -21.37
N LYS A 73 8.08 15.91 -21.66
CA LYS A 73 7.09 15.79 -22.74
C LYS A 73 5.64 15.69 -22.24
N LYS A 74 5.42 15.21 -21.00
CA LYS A 74 4.09 14.88 -20.49
C LYS A 74 3.64 15.76 -19.32
N VAL A 75 4.59 16.30 -18.54
CA VAL A 75 4.25 17.27 -17.50
C VAL A 75 3.96 18.62 -18.14
N THR A 76 2.74 19.13 -17.94
CA THR A 76 2.27 20.38 -18.53
C THR A 76 1.77 21.31 -17.42
N HIS A 77 1.43 22.57 -17.77
CA HIS A 77 0.80 23.51 -16.83
C HIS A 77 -0.56 23.03 -16.26
N LYS A 78 -1.19 22.03 -16.89
CA LYS A 78 -2.43 21.41 -16.43
C LYS A 78 -2.18 20.27 -15.44
N THR A 79 -0.97 19.73 -15.39
CA THR A 79 -0.62 18.62 -14.50
C THR A 79 -0.59 19.12 -13.06
N ARG A 80 -1.47 18.60 -12.22
CA ARG A 80 -1.63 18.98 -10.81
C ARG A 80 -1.10 17.91 -9.84
N LEU A 81 -0.96 16.69 -10.32
CA LEU A 81 -0.47 15.55 -9.53
C LEU A 81 0.25 14.55 -10.44
N ILE A 82 1.32 13.97 -9.93
CA ILE A 82 1.95 12.78 -10.49
C ILE A 82 1.78 11.62 -9.49
N VAL A 83 1.34 10.46 -9.96
CA VAL A 83 1.27 9.22 -9.19
C VAL A 83 2.24 8.21 -9.80
N GLY A 84 3.11 7.64 -9.00
CA GLY A 84 4.29 6.93 -9.48
C GLY A 84 5.54 7.81 -9.48
N PRO A 85 6.68 7.29 -9.95
CA PRO A 85 6.89 5.94 -10.48
C PRO A 85 6.88 4.85 -9.39
N LEU A 86 7.03 3.57 -9.85
CA LEU A 86 7.08 2.41 -8.96
C LEU A 86 8.52 1.94 -8.67
N ALA A 87 9.42 2.04 -9.63
CA ALA A 87 10.79 1.56 -9.49
C ALA A 87 11.64 2.55 -8.67
N ARG A 88 12.40 2.07 -7.69
CA ARG A 88 13.25 2.91 -6.82
C ARG A 88 14.22 3.82 -7.59
N PRO A 89 14.97 3.34 -8.61
CA PRO A 89 15.83 4.22 -9.39
C PRO A 89 15.08 5.36 -10.11
N GLU A 90 13.84 5.09 -10.53
CA GLU A 90 12.99 6.11 -11.15
C GLU A 90 12.54 7.18 -10.12
N ILE A 91 12.27 6.77 -8.87
CA ILE A 91 11.93 7.70 -7.77
C ILE A 91 13.12 8.60 -7.45
N GLU A 92 14.33 8.04 -7.37
CA GLU A 92 15.54 8.82 -7.15
C GLU A 92 15.74 9.85 -8.26
N ASN A 93 15.50 9.49 -9.54
CA ASN A 93 15.53 10.42 -10.66
C ASN A 93 14.46 11.52 -10.51
N VAL A 94 13.23 11.19 -10.09
CA VAL A 94 12.19 12.20 -9.83
C VAL A 94 12.64 13.18 -8.74
N ILE A 95 13.24 12.70 -7.66
CA ILE A 95 13.75 13.53 -6.57
C ILE A 95 14.84 14.48 -7.06
N GLN A 96 15.77 14.00 -7.91
CA GLN A 96 16.81 14.81 -8.51
C GLN A 96 16.25 15.94 -9.40
N LEU A 97 15.14 15.70 -10.10
CA LEU A 97 14.47 16.72 -10.90
C LEU A 97 13.79 17.81 -10.06
N SER A 98 13.67 17.63 -8.75
CA SER A 98 13.06 18.59 -7.81
C SER A 98 11.71 19.14 -8.30
N PRO A 99 10.68 18.29 -8.48
CA PRO A 99 9.41 18.68 -9.09
C PRO A 99 8.72 19.78 -8.29
N LYS A 100 8.11 20.74 -9.00
CA LYS A 100 7.31 21.83 -8.38
C LYS A 100 5.86 21.42 -8.10
N ILE A 101 5.41 20.31 -8.68
CA ILE A 101 4.08 19.74 -8.51
C ILE A 101 4.14 18.55 -7.56
N PRO A 102 3.07 18.23 -6.84
CA PRO A 102 2.98 17.07 -5.98
C PRO A 102 3.27 15.76 -6.74
N VAL A 103 4.07 14.90 -6.15
CA VAL A 103 4.35 13.54 -6.63
C VAL A 103 4.08 12.55 -5.51
N LEU A 104 3.21 11.59 -5.75
CA LEU A 104 3.02 10.41 -4.91
C LEU A 104 3.81 9.25 -5.51
N ALA A 105 5.05 9.08 -5.09
CA ALA A 105 5.88 7.95 -5.49
C ALA A 105 5.35 6.64 -4.89
N LEU A 106 5.32 5.57 -5.69
CA LEU A 106 4.72 4.28 -5.30
C LEU A 106 5.74 3.26 -4.80
N ASN A 107 6.79 3.74 -4.20
CA ASN A 107 7.79 2.99 -3.44
C ASN A 107 8.54 3.97 -2.54
N ASP A 108 9.46 3.46 -1.72
CA ASP A 108 10.28 4.24 -0.80
C ASP A 108 11.76 4.17 -1.16
N VAL A 109 12.43 5.28 -0.98
CA VAL A 109 13.89 5.46 -1.06
C VAL A 109 14.37 6.27 0.13
N ASN A 110 15.67 6.23 0.43
CA ASN A 110 16.22 6.93 1.60
C ASN A 110 16.19 8.46 1.48
N THR A 111 16.17 8.97 0.23
CA THR A 111 16.20 10.41 -0.04
C THR A 111 14.81 11.01 0.08
N GLN A 112 14.68 12.14 0.76
CA GLN A 112 13.44 12.91 0.90
C GLN A 112 13.46 14.16 0.01
N SER A 113 12.26 14.62 -0.41
CA SER A 113 12.09 15.84 -1.21
C SER A 113 10.77 16.52 -0.88
N ALA A 114 10.72 17.84 -0.88
CA ALA A 114 9.59 18.62 -0.41
C ALA A 114 8.25 18.35 -1.12
N ASN A 115 8.27 17.97 -2.40
CA ASN A 115 7.06 17.71 -3.20
C ASN A 115 6.93 16.24 -3.60
N VAL A 116 7.69 15.32 -2.98
CA VAL A 116 7.63 13.88 -3.28
C VAL A 116 7.27 13.12 -2.02
N TRP A 117 6.03 12.67 -1.93
CA TRP A 117 5.55 11.77 -0.89
C TRP A 117 5.78 10.34 -1.33
N GLN A 118 6.25 9.50 -0.43
CA GLN A 118 6.61 8.12 -0.71
C GLN A 118 5.62 7.19 -0.02
N TYR A 119 4.96 6.34 -0.78
CA TYR A 119 4.02 5.35 -0.29
C TYR A 119 4.41 3.96 -0.78
N SER A 120 4.51 3.01 0.12
CA SER A 120 4.91 1.65 -0.21
C SER A 120 4.18 0.61 0.66
N LEU A 121 4.23 -0.65 0.25
CA LEU A 121 3.91 -1.79 1.11
C LEU A 121 5.18 -2.18 1.90
N ALA A 122 5.69 -1.23 2.69
CA ALA A 122 6.95 -1.35 3.39
C ALA A 122 6.94 -2.52 4.39
N LYS A 123 8.01 -3.30 4.39
CA LYS A 123 8.19 -4.41 5.34
C LYS A 123 8.34 -3.92 6.78
N GLN A 124 8.80 -2.69 6.98
CA GLN A 124 8.84 -2.05 8.27
C GLN A 124 7.45 -1.87 8.89
N ASP A 125 6.46 -1.41 8.11
CA ASP A 125 5.09 -1.25 8.58
C ASP A 125 4.48 -2.59 9.01
N ASP A 126 4.72 -3.65 8.22
CA ASP A 126 4.29 -5.02 8.55
C ASP A 126 4.96 -5.52 9.84
N ALA A 127 6.25 -5.23 10.02
CA ALA A 127 7.00 -5.61 11.22
C ALA A 127 6.51 -4.85 12.48
N VAL A 128 6.24 -3.55 12.36
CA VAL A 128 5.68 -2.73 13.45
C VAL A 128 4.31 -3.28 13.87
N ALA A 129 3.45 -3.60 12.92
CA ALA A 129 2.12 -4.14 13.22
C ALA A 129 2.23 -5.51 13.93
N LEU A 130 3.11 -6.39 13.46
CA LEU A 130 3.34 -7.68 14.12
C LEU A 130 3.93 -7.50 15.53
N ASN A 131 4.87 -6.57 15.71
CA ASN A 131 5.45 -6.31 17.03
C ASN A 131 4.41 -5.80 18.03
N GLN A 132 3.49 -4.95 17.61
CA GLN A 132 2.36 -4.52 18.44
C GLN A 132 1.49 -5.72 18.86
N LEU A 133 1.22 -6.64 17.94
CA LEU A 133 0.48 -7.86 18.23
C LEU A 133 1.24 -8.76 19.22
N LEU A 134 2.54 -8.99 19.01
CA LEU A 134 3.39 -9.76 19.92
C LEU A 134 3.38 -9.17 21.36
N LYS A 135 3.46 -7.84 21.48
CA LYS A 135 3.38 -7.13 22.76
C LYS A 135 2.01 -7.33 23.42
N LYS A 136 0.92 -7.24 22.64
CA LYS A 136 -0.45 -7.46 23.10
C LYS A 136 -0.67 -8.90 23.59
N ASP A 137 -0.12 -9.88 22.90
CA ASP A 137 -0.17 -11.30 23.28
C ASP A 137 0.79 -11.62 24.44
N GLY A 138 1.59 -10.67 24.90
CA GLY A 138 2.54 -10.82 26.02
C GLY A 138 3.77 -11.66 25.70
N VAL A 139 4.09 -11.82 24.41
CA VAL A 139 5.30 -12.54 23.96
C VAL A 139 6.54 -11.74 24.35
N LYS A 140 7.50 -12.41 24.97
CA LYS A 140 8.78 -11.84 25.42
C LYS A 140 9.98 -12.46 24.70
N LYS A 141 9.81 -13.67 24.20
CA LYS A 141 10.83 -14.38 23.43
C LYS A 141 10.20 -14.93 22.16
N LEU A 142 10.83 -14.68 21.03
CA LEU A 142 10.34 -15.09 19.72
C LEU A 142 11.35 -16.02 19.04
N PHE A 143 10.90 -17.23 18.76
CA PHE A 143 11.62 -18.17 17.90
C PHE A 143 11.25 -17.89 16.45
N VAL A 144 12.24 -17.75 15.57
CA VAL A 144 12.02 -17.51 14.15
C VAL A 144 12.47 -18.73 13.36
N LEU A 145 11.53 -19.38 12.71
CA LEU A 145 11.78 -20.47 11.77
C LEU A 145 11.60 -19.94 10.36
N ARG A 146 12.67 -20.01 9.55
CA ARG A 146 12.68 -19.47 8.19
C ARG A 146 12.92 -20.57 7.16
N GLN A 147 12.10 -20.58 6.11
CA GLN A 147 12.28 -21.43 4.95
C GLN A 147 13.54 -21.02 4.19
N THR A 148 14.39 -21.99 3.87
CA THR A 148 15.58 -21.75 3.04
C THR A 148 15.19 -21.23 1.67
N GLY A 149 15.89 -20.20 1.19
CA GLY A 149 15.60 -19.55 -0.10
C GLY A 149 14.61 -18.39 -0.03
N THR A 150 14.05 -18.09 1.14
CA THR A 150 13.17 -16.91 1.33
C THR A 150 13.88 -15.69 1.93
N GLU A 151 15.20 -15.75 2.08
CA GLU A 151 16.01 -14.73 2.72
C GLU A 151 15.80 -13.36 2.07
N SER A 152 15.87 -13.28 0.74
CA SER A 152 15.74 -12.04 -0.02
C SER A 152 14.39 -11.33 0.18
N VAL A 153 13.31 -12.07 0.44
CA VAL A 153 11.96 -11.51 0.60
C VAL A 153 11.55 -11.31 2.07
N THR A 154 12.26 -11.94 3.02
CA THR A 154 11.94 -11.89 4.45
C THR A 154 12.94 -11.08 5.28
N GLU A 155 14.15 -10.81 4.76
CA GLU A 155 15.23 -10.16 5.51
C GLU A 155 14.85 -8.76 6.01
N LEU A 156 14.34 -7.90 5.14
CA LEU A 156 13.96 -6.52 5.53
C LEU A 156 12.87 -6.52 6.63
N PHE A 157 11.92 -7.45 6.56
CA PHE A 157 10.94 -7.63 7.61
C PHE A 157 11.57 -8.08 8.92
N LEU A 158 12.45 -9.08 8.87
CA LEU A 158 13.11 -9.62 10.05
C LEU A 158 14.01 -8.58 10.74
N VAL A 159 14.81 -7.85 9.96
CA VAL A 159 15.65 -6.77 10.49
C VAL A 159 14.83 -5.69 11.17
N ALA A 160 13.72 -5.26 10.54
CA ALA A 160 12.82 -4.28 11.12
C ALA A 160 12.16 -4.80 12.42
N LEU A 161 11.73 -6.06 12.43
CA LEU A 161 11.16 -6.69 13.63
C LEU A 161 12.19 -6.79 14.76
N MET A 162 13.43 -7.17 14.45
CA MET A 162 14.52 -7.25 15.45
C MET A 162 14.85 -5.90 16.06
N ALA A 163 14.85 -4.84 15.24
CA ALA A 163 15.12 -3.48 15.74
C ALA A 163 14.06 -3.02 16.75
N ASP A 164 12.81 -3.47 16.63
CA ASP A 164 11.68 -3.02 17.43
C ASP A 164 11.32 -3.98 18.59
N PHE A 165 11.53 -5.29 18.41
CA PHE A 165 11.25 -6.32 19.42
C PHE A 165 12.38 -6.44 20.45
N GLY A 166 13.62 -6.16 20.06
CA GLY A 166 14.81 -6.26 20.90
C GLY A 166 15.56 -7.60 20.76
N SER A 167 16.39 -7.93 21.75
CA SER A 167 17.36 -9.03 21.70
C SER A 167 16.79 -10.44 21.92
N ASP A 168 15.53 -10.57 22.27
CA ASP A 168 14.92 -11.86 22.58
C ASP A 168 14.35 -12.61 21.35
N ILE A 169 14.99 -12.42 20.20
CA ILE A 169 14.70 -13.16 18.97
C ILE A 169 15.78 -14.24 18.77
N ALA A 170 15.36 -15.48 18.58
CA ALA A 170 16.23 -16.60 18.34
C ALA A 170 15.89 -17.29 17.01
N MET A 171 16.84 -17.31 16.07
CA MET A 171 16.71 -18.13 14.85
C MET A 171 16.81 -19.61 15.23
N VAL A 172 15.88 -20.41 14.70
CA VAL A 172 15.82 -21.86 14.95
C VAL A 172 15.68 -22.64 13.66
N ASN A 173 16.19 -23.87 13.63
CA ASN A 173 16.11 -24.76 12.48
C ASN A 173 14.94 -25.76 12.57
N GLN A 174 14.25 -25.79 13.71
CA GLN A 174 13.13 -26.70 13.97
C GLN A 174 12.13 -26.01 14.89
N LEU A 175 10.85 -26.38 14.78
CA LEU A 175 9.82 -25.91 15.70
C LEU A 175 10.15 -26.33 17.14
N PRO A 176 10.00 -25.41 18.11
CA PRO A 176 10.09 -25.77 19.52
C PRO A 176 9.02 -26.80 19.87
N LYS A 177 9.41 -27.88 20.56
CA LYS A 177 8.46 -28.92 20.99
C LYS A 177 7.35 -28.40 21.93
N LYS A 178 7.65 -27.37 22.69
CA LYS A 178 6.70 -26.68 23.58
C LYS A 178 7.07 -25.19 23.66
N LEU A 179 6.05 -24.34 23.72
CA LEU A 179 6.21 -22.92 24.00
C LEU A 179 5.69 -22.62 25.41
N SER A 180 6.44 -21.84 26.17
CA SER A 180 5.91 -21.24 27.40
C SER A 180 4.89 -20.14 27.07
N ARG A 181 4.15 -19.67 28.08
CA ARG A 181 3.14 -18.63 27.90
C ARG A 181 3.68 -17.32 27.29
N LYS A 182 4.97 -17.03 27.53
CA LYS A 182 5.64 -15.80 27.05
C LYS A 182 6.51 -16.02 25.82
N GLU A 183 6.47 -17.19 25.25
CA GLU A 183 7.21 -17.53 24.04
C GLU A 183 6.27 -17.59 22.84
N GLY A 184 6.79 -17.23 21.67
CA GLY A 184 6.09 -17.34 20.40
C GLY A 184 6.98 -17.91 19.30
N VAL A 185 6.38 -18.35 18.21
CA VAL A 185 7.10 -18.75 17.01
C VAL A 185 6.60 -17.95 15.81
N LEU A 186 7.54 -17.41 15.04
CA LEU A 186 7.29 -16.72 13.77
C LEU A 186 7.76 -17.62 12.63
N LEU A 187 6.85 -17.87 11.69
CA LEU A 187 7.10 -18.66 10.48
C LEU A 187 7.36 -17.71 9.31
N LEU A 188 8.55 -17.78 8.72
CA LEU A 188 8.95 -17.00 7.55
C LEU A 188 9.14 -17.93 6.36
N GLY A 189 8.07 -18.25 5.67
CA GLY A 189 8.05 -19.12 4.50
C GLY A 189 6.72 -19.05 3.77
N ASP A 190 6.62 -19.74 2.65
CA ASP A 190 5.39 -19.86 1.88
C ASP A 190 4.39 -20.85 2.52
N HIS A 191 3.18 -20.87 1.97
CA HIS A 191 2.11 -21.73 2.46
C HIS A 191 2.50 -23.22 2.38
N GLN A 192 3.06 -23.66 1.27
CA GLN A 192 3.40 -25.06 1.02
C GLN A 192 4.46 -25.57 1.99
N TRP A 193 5.48 -24.76 2.28
CA TRP A 193 6.46 -25.09 3.30
C TRP A 193 5.84 -25.13 4.70
N MET A 194 4.95 -24.22 5.03
CA MET A 194 4.27 -24.20 6.34
C MET A 194 3.45 -25.48 6.57
N GLU A 195 2.77 -26.00 5.55
CA GLU A 195 2.04 -27.27 5.64
C GLU A 195 2.97 -28.47 5.94
N GLN A 196 4.21 -28.44 5.45
CA GLN A 196 5.20 -29.50 5.68
C GLN A 196 5.76 -29.52 7.10
N LEU A 197 5.56 -28.45 7.89
CA LEU A 197 6.03 -28.38 9.27
C LEU A 197 5.29 -29.35 10.22
N GLY A 198 4.16 -29.91 9.80
CA GLY A 198 3.33 -30.80 10.60
C GLY A 198 2.58 -30.08 11.71
N SER A 199 2.59 -30.63 12.93
CA SER A 199 1.85 -30.08 14.05
C SER A 199 2.45 -28.75 14.53
N LEU A 200 1.72 -27.67 14.38
CA LEU A 200 2.09 -26.37 14.91
C LEU A 200 1.65 -26.23 16.39
N PRO A 201 2.30 -25.34 17.17
CA PRO A 201 1.82 -24.98 18.49
C PRO A 201 0.38 -24.42 18.44
N GLU A 202 -0.42 -24.63 19.47
CA GLU A 202 -1.82 -24.15 19.50
C GLU A 202 -1.96 -22.65 19.70
N LYS A 203 -0.93 -21.97 20.22
CA LYS A 203 -0.95 -20.55 20.58
C LYS A 203 0.37 -19.87 20.26
N ASN A 204 0.35 -18.55 20.15
CA ASN A 204 1.51 -17.71 19.90
C ASN A 204 2.27 -18.13 18.63
N ILE A 205 1.51 -18.46 17.59
CA ILE A 205 2.04 -18.76 16.26
C ILE A 205 1.77 -17.55 15.37
N TYR A 206 2.80 -17.10 14.68
CA TYR A 206 2.76 -15.95 13.81
C TYR A 206 3.34 -16.28 12.45
N ALA A 207 2.83 -15.63 11.41
CA ALA A 207 3.37 -15.73 10.06
C ALA A 207 3.33 -14.37 9.35
N THR A 208 4.05 -14.27 8.25
CA THR A 208 3.91 -13.14 7.33
C THR A 208 2.87 -13.43 6.25
N PRO A 209 2.41 -12.42 5.50
CA PRO A 209 1.50 -12.61 4.36
C PRO A 209 2.01 -13.61 3.31
N LEU A 210 3.29 -13.91 3.28
CA LEU A 210 3.89 -14.90 2.38
C LEU A 210 3.30 -16.30 2.56
N SER A 211 2.94 -16.65 3.82
CA SER A 211 2.35 -17.96 4.17
C SER A 211 0.84 -18.03 3.89
N ILE A 212 0.20 -16.95 3.48
CA ILE A 212 -1.27 -16.90 3.34
C ILE A 212 -1.65 -16.89 1.86
N GLU A 213 -2.33 -17.94 1.44
CA GLU A 213 -2.77 -18.13 0.05
C GLU A 213 -4.29 -18.29 -0.04
N GLN A 214 -4.86 -17.80 -1.13
CA GLN A 214 -6.29 -17.86 -1.37
C GLN A 214 -6.77 -19.30 -1.58
N GLY A 215 -7.86 -19.66 -0.90
CA GLY A 215 -8.42 -21.00 -1.02
C GLY A 215 -7.68 -22.06 -0.24
N GLN A 216 -6.58 -21.72 0.44
CA GLN A 216 -5.85 -22.63 1.30
C GLN A 216 -6.25 -22.47 2.77
N SER A 217 -6.13 -23.56 3.53
CA SER A 217 -6.46 -23.54 4.95
C SER A 217 -5.38 -22.81 5.75
N ILE A 218 -5.82 -21.92 6.63
CA ILE A 218 -4.92 -21.27 7.59
C ILE A 218 -4.94 -22.08 8.89
N PRO A 219 -3.79 -22.44 9.45
CA PRO A 219 -3.73 -23.21 10.71
C PRO A 219 -4.44 -22.50 11.86
N LEU A 220 -5.18 -23.26 12.67
CA LEU A 220 -5.89 -22.74 13.84
C LEU A 220 -4.92 -22.04 14.80
N GLY A 221 -5.29 -20.84 15.26
CA GLY A 221 -4.47 -20.04 16.16
C GLY A 221 -3.36 -19.24 15.48
N LEU A 222 -3.08 -19.47 14.19
CA LEU A 222 -2.09 -18.68 13.44
C LEU A 222 -2.54 -17.22 13.37
N SER A 223 -1.63 -16.32 13.72
CA SER A 223 -1.82 -14.87 13.65
C SER A 223 -0.90 -14.25 12.60
N PHE A 224 -1.41 -13.29 11.85
CA PHE A 224 -0.67 -12.60 10.80
C PHE A 224 -1.22 -11.19 10.61
N CYS A 225 -0.41 -10.27 10.02
CA CYS A 225 -0.87 -8.93 9.68
C CYS A 225 -0.81 -8.76 8.16
N ASP A 226 -1.89 -8.27 7.56
CA ASP A 226 -2.01 -8.15 6.11
C ASP A 226 -2.96 -7.01 5.71
N VAL A 227 -3.09 -6.79 4.42
CA VAL A 227 -3.94 -5.82 3.75
C VAL A 227 -5.42 -6.11 4.05
N PRO A 228 -6.17 -5.21 4.73
CA PRO A 228 -7.53 -5.48 5.17
C PRO A 228 -8.53 -5.72 4.03
N ALA A 229 -8.30 -5.16 2.86
CA ALA A 229 -9.20 -5.36 1.73
C ALA A 229 -9.34 -6.82 1.28
N LEU A 230 -8.39 -7.68 1.62
CA LEU A 230 -8.44 -9.10 1.29
C LEU A 230 -9.38 -9.90 2.19
N TYR A 231 -9.78 -9.34 3.35
CA TYR A 231 -10.47 -10.09 4.41
C TYR A 231 -11.83 -9.54 4.81
N ASN A 232 -12.14 -8.27 4.55
CA ASN A 232 -13.33 -7.64 5.13
C ASN A 232 -14.43 -7.20 4.14
N GLY A 233 -14.18 -7.28 2.83
CA GLY A 233 -15.18 -7.01 1.80
C GLY A 233 -15.76 -5.59 1.77
N GLN A 234 -15.12 -4.60 2.40
CA GLN A 234 -15.64 -3.23 2.51
C GLN A 234 -15.54 -2.42 1.21
N TRP A 235 -14.68 -2.81 0.29
CA TRP A 235 -14.42 -2.09 -0.96
C TRP A 235 -15.04 -2.83 -2.14
N ALA A 236 -16.29 -2.47 -2.47
CA ALA A 236 -17.03 -3.08 -3.58
C ALA A 236 -16.31 -2.91 -4.93
N ASP A 237 -15.69 -1.73 -5.15
CA ASP A 237 -14.90 -1.43 -6.33
C ASP A 237 -13.75 -2.42 -6.53
N LEU A 238 -13.06 -2.76 -5.44
CA LEU A 238 -11.95 -3.71 -5.47
C LEU A 238 -12.42 -5.14 -5.72
N ILE A 239 -13.56 -5.52 -5.12
CA ILE A 239 -14.16 -6.83 -5.32
C ILE A 239 -14.55 -7.03 -6.79
N GLU A 240 -15.14 -6.01 -7.42
CA GLU A 240 -15.49 -6.07 -8.84
C GLU A 240 -14.25 -6.16 -9.72
N ALA A 241 -13.25 -5.32 -9.50
CA ALA A 241 -11.99 -5.38 -10.23
C ALA A 241 -11.29 -6.74 -10.12
N TYR A 242 -11.40 -7.40 -8.96
CA TYR A 242 -10.91 -8.76 -8.78
C TYR A 242 -11.74 -9.79 -9.54
N LYS A 243 -13.07 -9.68 -9.52
CA LYS A 243 -13.96 -10.61 -10.24
C LYS A 243 -13.77 -10.56 -11.76
N GLU A 244 -13.54 -9.37 -12.31
CA GLU A 244 -13.25 -9.19 -13.74
C GLU A 244 -11.98 -9.90 -14.18
N GLN A 245 -10.95 -9.85 -13.33
CA GLN A 245 -9.66 -10.49 -13.59
C GLN A 245 -9.05 -11.00 -12.28
N PRO A 246 -9.31 -12.27 -11.91
CA PRO A 246 -8.75 -12.87 -10.71
C PRO A 246 -7.23 -12.94 -10.74
N GLU A 247 -6.62 -12.63 -9.60
CA GLU A 247 -5.18 -12.65 -9.38
C GLU A 247 -4.85 -13.34 -8.06
N ASN A 248 -3.62 -13.82 -7.90
CA ASN A 248 -3.16 -14.35 -6.62
C ASN A 248 -3.03 -13.23 -5.56
N MET A 249 -2.94 -13.60 -4.30
CA MET A 249 -2.97 -12.64 -3.19
C MET A 249 -1.87 -11.58 -3.25
N ALA A 250 -0.69 -11.91 -3.78
CA ALA A 250 0.37 -10.92 -3.94
C ALA A 250 -0.05 -9.74 -4.86
N PHE A 251 -0.71 -10.05 -5.98
CA PHE A 251 -1.21 -9.03 -6.90
C PHE A 251 -2.51 -8.38 -6.42
N GLN A 252 -3.35 -9.10 -5.64
CA GLN A 252 -4.49 -8.48 -4.96
C GLN A 252 -4.06 -7.40 -3.95
N ARG A 253 -2.93 -7.59 -3.26
CA ARG A 253 -2.34 -6.55 -2.39
C ARG A 253 -1.92 -5.32 -3.20
N LEU A 254 -1.38 -5.50 -4.41
CA LEU A 254 -1.03 -4.40 -5.31
C LEU A 254 -2.28 -3.72 -5.91
N LEU A 255 -3.35 -4.48 -6.15
CA LEU A 255 -4.65 -3.92 -6.53
C LEU A 255 -5.17 -2.98 -5.42
N ALA A 256 -5.17 -3.43 -4.16
CA ALA A 256 -5.54 -2.61 -3.00
C ALA A 256 -4.65 -1.37 -2.85
N PHE A 257 -3.34 -1.52 -3.06
CA PHE A 257 -2.35 -0.46 -3.04
C PHE A 257 -2.63 0.62 -4.09
N GLY A 258 -2.99 0.22 -5.31
CA GLY A 258 -3.40 1.15 -6.37
C GLY A 258 -4.64 1.96 -6.00
N GLY A 259 -5.63 1.32 -5.36
CA GLY A 259 -6.83 2.01 -4.88
C GLY A 259 -6.53 3.07 -3.82
N ASP A 260 -5.63 2.78 -2.88
CA ASP A 260 -5.21 3.75 -1.89
C ASP A 260 -4.34 4.87 -2.48
N ALA A 261 -3.56 4.57 -3.52
CA ALA A 261 -2.80 5.59 -4.25
C ALA A 261 -3.74 6.64 -4.86
N TRP A 262 -4.91 6.24 -5.40
CA TRP A 262 -5.92 7.19 -5.83
C TRP A 262 -6.51 7.98 -4.67
N SER A 263 -6.90 7.32 -3.57
CA SER A 263 -7.46 8.00 -2.40
C SER A 263 -6.51 9.06 -1.82
N MET A 264 -5.23 8.74 -1.71
CA MET A 264 -4.20 9.73 -1.32
C MET A 264 -4.02 10.83 -2.36
N GLY A 265 -4.06 10.47 -3.64
CA GLY A 265 -3.99 11.43 -4.74
C GLY A 265 -5.08 12.49 -4.67
N GLN A 266 -6.31 12.11 -4.32
CA GLN A 266 -7.41 13.05 -4.08
C GLN A 266 -7.08 14.04 -2.96
N HIS A 267 -6.58 13.58 -1.83
CA HIS A 267 -6.16 14.46 -0.73
C HIS A 267 -5.04 15.42 -1.15
N LEU A 268 -4.07 14.97 -1.97
CA LEU A 268 -3.00 15.82 -2.50
C LEU A 268 -3.51 16.86 -3.51
N LEU A 269 -4.59 16.57 -4.24
CA LEU A 269 -5.21 17.51 -5.19
C LEU A 269 -6.04 18.57 -4.49
N GLU A 270 -6.70 18.24 -3.38
CA GLU A 270 -7.62 19.10 -2.67
C GLU A 270 -6.93 20.08 -1.71
N GLN A 271 -5.76 19.71 -1.18
CA GLN A 271 -5.07 20.48 -0.16
C GLN A 271 -4.06 21.45 -0.77
N THR A 272 -4.07 22.69 -0.25
CA THR A 272 -3.04 23.70 -0.51
C THR A 272 -2.29 24.01 0.79
N GLY A 273 -0.96 23.99 0.76
CA GLY A 273 -0.13 24.23 1.95
C GLY A 273 0.39 22.94 2.60
N GLN A 274 0.39 22.88 3.93
CA GLN A 274 0.86 21.68 4.65
C GLN A 274 -0.16 20.55 4.53
N VAL A 275 0.18 19.50 3.79
CA VAL A 275 -0.71 18.36 3.56
C VAL A 275 -0.64 17.40 4.75
N GLN A 276 -1.80 17.14 5.35
CA GLN A 276 -1.97 16.13 6.40
C GLN A 276 -3.31 15.45 6.21
N PHE A 277 -3.34 14.13 6.32
CA PHE A 277 -4.58 13.35 6.29
C PHE A 277 -4.42 12.03 7.03
N SER A 278 -5.53 11.47 7.46
CA SER A 278 -5.61 10.09 7.89
C SER A 278 -6.93 9.47 7.44
N PHE A 279 -6.89 8.21 7.01
CA PHE A 279 -8.09 7.46 6.61
C PHE A 279 -7.87 5.95 6.73
N VAL A 280 -8.98 5.21 6.75
CA VAL A 280 -8.94 3.75 6.64
C VAL A 280 -8.87 3.37 5.18
N GLY A 281 -7.68 2.99 4.73
CA GLY A 281 -7.40 2.56 3.38
C GLY A 281 -7.60 1.06 3.18
N ARG A 282 -7.50 0.64 1.93
CA ARG A 282 -7.58 -0.76 1.48
C ARG A 282 -6.41 -1.58 2.00
N THR A 283 -5.26 -0.93 2.23
CA THR A 283 -4.02 -1.58 2.69
C THR A 283 -3.77 -1.47 4.18
N GLY A 284 -4.59 -0.70 4.91
CA GLY A 284 -4.47 -0.46 6.35
C GLY A 284 -4.93 0.93 6.73
N ALA A 285 -4.74 1.31 7.98
CA ALA A 285 -4.86 2.71 8.37
C ALA A 285 -3.67 3.49 7.77
N ILE A 286 -3.97 4.57 7.06
CA ILE A 286 -2.99 5.41 6.38
C ILE A 286 -2.99 6.79 7.01
N GLU A 287 -1.82 7.29 7.33
CA GLU A 287 -1.62 8.65 7.84
C GLU A 287 -0.49 9.34 7.09
N LEU A 288 -0.74 10.56 6.63
CA LEU A 288 0.30 11.50 6.21
C LEU A 288 0.46 12.56 7.28
N LYS A 289 1.61 12.56 7.93
CA LYS A 289 2.00 13.53 8.94
C LYS A 289 3.49 13.85 8.80
N ASP A 290 3.84 15.11 9.01
CA ASP A 290 5.24 15.57 8.95
C ASP A 290 5.96 15.10 7.68
N HIS A 291 5.27 15.18 6.55
CA HIS A 291 5.76 14.80 5.23
C HIS A 291 6.04 13.28 5.04
N LYS A 292 5.64 12.46 5.99
CA LYS A 292 5.82 11.01 5.96
C LYS A 292 4.47 10.30 5.89
N ILE A 293 4.33 9.40 4.92
CA ILE A 293 3.21 8.47 4.87
C ILE A 293 3.58 7.24 5.71
N SER A 294 2.69 6.86 6.62
CA SER A 294 2.75 5.62 7.37
C SER A 294 1.52 4.78 7.09
N ARG A 295 1.67 3.47 7.13
CA ARG A 295 0.60 2.49 6.91
C ARG A 295 0.59 1.50 8.07
N GLN A 296 -0.57 1.23 8.64
CA GLN A 296 -0.76 0.20 9.64
C GLN A 296 -1.69 -0.88 9.09
N PRO A 297 -1.17 -2.05 8.64
CA PRO A 297 -1.99 -3.17 8.21
C PRO A 297 -2.80 -3.72 9.39
N TYR A 298 -3.85 -4.48 9.10
CA TYR A 298 -4.63 -5.12 10.15
C TYR A 298 -4.05 -6.49 10.49
N CYS A 299 -4.15 -6.86 11.75
CA CYS A 299 -3.74 -8.19 12.18
C CYS A 299 -4.95 -9.10 12.39
N TYR A 300 -4.75 -10.37 12.14
CA TYR A 300 -5.77 -11.40 12.08
C TYR A 300 -5.33 -12.64 12.85
N ARG A 301 -6.30 -13.40 13.36
CA ARG A 301 -6.06 -14.72 13.93
C ARG A 301 -7.05 -15.71 13.37
N GLN A 302 -6.57 -16.87 12.92
CA GLN A 302 -7.45 -17.94 12.49
C GLN A 302 -8.13 -18.58 13.69
N GLN A 303 -9.46 -18.50 13.69
CA GLN A 303 -10.35 -19.24 14.58
C GLN A 303 -10.88 -20.51 13.89
N LYS A 304 -11.61 -21.34 14.61
CA LYS A 304 -12.10 -22.61 14.06
C LYS A 304 -12.86 -22.47 12.73
N ASN A 305 -13.71 -21.46 12.59
CA ASN A 305 -14.57 -21.27 11.42
C ASN A 305 -14.50 -19.85 10.83
N SER A 306 -13.60 -19.00 11.29
CA SER A 306 -13.53 -17.61 10.88
C SER A 306 -12.14 -17.02 11.10
N ILE A 307 -11.87 -15.90 10.45
CA ILE A 307 -10.70 -15.08 10.71
C ILE A 307 -11.15 -13.92 11.60
N GLU A 308 -10.56 -13.82 12.79
CA GLU A 308 -10.80 -12.74 13.74
C GLU A 308 -9.88 -11.55 13.44
N ILE A 309 -10.43 -10.34 13.44
CA ILE A 309 -9.64 -9.10 13.35
C ILE A 309 -9.15 -8.75 14.76
N LEU A 310 -7.83 -8.62 14.92
CA LEU A 310 -7.20 -8.24 16.18
C LEU A 310 -7.03 -6.72 16.24
N LYS A 311 -7.84 -6.05 17.06
CA LYS A 311 -7.78 -4.59 17.27
C LYS A 311 -6.77 -4.21 18.33
#